data_639138ce91b72915b29af67465aceafe
#
_entry.id   639138ce91b72915b29af67465aceafe
#
_cell.length_a   1.000
_cell.length_b   1.000
_cell.length_c   1.000
_cell.angle_alpha   90.00
_cell.angle_beta   90.00
_cell.angle_gamma   90.00
#
_symmetry.space_group_name_H-M   'P 1'
#
loop_
_entity.id
_entity.type
_entity.pdbx_description
1 polymer ?
#
loop_
_entity_poly.entity_id
_entity_poly.type
_entity_poly.pdbx_seq_one_letter_code
_entity_poly.pdbx_strand_id
1 'polypeptide(L)'
;MSMLLETVGFFLATIGWGMLAVTLFNSYWRVSSVSGNVITTSTIFENLWQSCATDSTGVYNCWEFQSLLELPAYLQVSRALMISALVLGCLGVLCGMLGLQCTKVAEENPNVKAKMAAVGGCMFILAGICGMVTVSWYASNITRDFFNPLFVGTKYEIGPALYLGWSASLLVIIGGGCLFTSCRAHSSPDKSYSYPYKAPKSAMSAPTTNAPPRPRIDSNASSGGKYGKNAYV
;
A
#
# COMPACT_ATOMS: atom_id res chain seq x y z
N MET A 1 3.68 18.09 -3.92
CA MET A 1 2.46 17.29 -4.17
C MET A 1 1.80 17.02 -2.85
N SER A 2 0.49 16.98 -2.84
CA SER A 2 -0.30 17.30 -1.68
C SER A 2 -0.35 16.18 -0.63
N MET A 3 -0.24 16.55 0.62
CA MET A 3 -0.61 15.78 1.81
C MET A 3 -1.93 15.01 1.61
N LEU A 4 -2.83 15.55 0.78
CA LEU A 4 -4.09 14.90 0.39
C LEU A 4 -3.88 13.58 -0.35
N LEU A 5 -2.95 13.50 -1.31
CA LEU A 5 -2.72 12.28 -2.09
C LEU A 5 -2.17 11.15 -1.20
N GLU A 6 -1.27 11.48 -0.28
CA GLU A 6 -0.71 10.55 0.70
C GLU A 6 -1.80 10.01 1.63
N THR A 7 -2.61 10.91 2.18
CA THR A 7 -3.70 10.54 3.09
C THR A 7 -4.76 9.71 2.38
N VAL A 8 -5.21 10.13 1.21
CA VAL A 8 -6.20 9.39 0.40
C VAL A 8 -5.65 8.01 0.00
N GLY A 9 -4.39 7.95 -0.44
CA GLY A 9 -3.73 6.67 -0.78
C GLY A 9 -3.69 5.70 0.40
N PHE A 10 -3.36 6.19 1.59
CA PHE A 10 -3.35 5.39 2.80
C PHE A 10 -4.75 4.85 3.17
N PHE A 11 -5.78 5.70 3.12
CA PHE A 11 -7.14 5.26 3.42
C PHE A 11 -7.65 4.25 2.40
N LEU A 12 -7.41 4.48 1.09
CA LEU A 12 -7.79 3.53 0.04
C LEU A 12 -7.11 2.15 0.25
N ALA A 13 -5.80 2.15 0.54
CA ALA A 13 -5.07 0.92 0.80
C ALA A 13 -5.60 0.19 2.04
N THR A 14 -5.89 0.91 3.12
CA THR A 14 -6.41 0.34 4.37
C THR A 14 -7.82 -0.23 4.20
N ILE A 15 -8.70 0.47 3.49
CA ILE A 15 -10.05 -0.02 3.16
C ILE A 15 -9.95 -1.27 2.29
N GLY A 16 -9.12 -1.25 1.24
CA GLY A 16 -8.91 -2.42 0.38
C GLY A 16 -8.35 -3.61 1.16
N TRP A 17 -7.40 -3.40 2.08
CA TRP A 17 -6.88 -4.45 2.95
C TRP A 17 -7.96 -5.02 3.87
N GLY A 18 -8.81 -4.19 4.47
CA GLY A 18 -9.96 -4.65 5.24
C GLY A 18 -10.94 -5.49 4.41
N MET A 19 -11.20 -5.08 3.16
CA MET A 19 -12.01 -5.86 2.22
C MET A 19 -11.36 -7.21 1.88
N LEU A 20 -10.02 -7.30 1.74
CA LEU A 20 -9.32 -8.58 1.57
C LEU A 20 -9.52 -9.51 2.78
N ALA A 21 -9.49 -8.96 4.00
CA ALA A 21 -9.79 -9.72 5.21
C ALA A 21 -11.22 -10.25 5.19
N VAL A 22 -12.20 -9.42 4.83
CA VAL A 22 -13.60 -9.85 4.66
C VAL A 22 -13.71 -10.93 3.58
N THR A 23 -13.00 -10.80 2.47
CA THR A 23 -12.97 -11.81 1.40
C THR A 23 -12.46 -13.15 1.90
N LEU A 24 -11.42 -13.18 2.73
CA LEU A 24 -10.85 -14.41 3.28
C LEU A 24 -11.86 -15.20 4.11
N PHE A 25 -12.64 -14.50 4.93
CA PHE A 25 -13.65 -15.13 5.81
C PHE A 25 -15.00 -15.35 5.14
N ASN A 26 -15.22 -14.83 3.94
CA ASN A 26 -16.48 -15.01 3.22
C ASN A 26 -16.61 -16.45 2.73
N SER A 27 -17.79 -17.03 2.95
CA SER A 27 -18.06 -18.43 2.59
C SER A 27 -18.35 -18.66 1.11
N TYR A 28 -18.64 -17.62 0.35
CA TYR A 28 -19.10 -17.69 -1.04
C TYR A 28 -17.97 -17.45 -2.04
N TRP A 29 -16.88 -18.25 -1.98
CA TRP A 29 -15.82 -18.21 -3.01
C TRP A 29 -16.23 -18.94 -4.28
N ARG A 30 -16.88 -20.12 -4.11
CA ARG A 30 -17.50 -20.85 -5.19
C ARG A 30 -18.86 -21.38 -4.73
N VAL A 31 -19.82 -21.45 -5.66
CA VAL A 31 -21.19 -21.87 -5.41
C VAL A 31 -21.53 -22.99 -6.40
N SER A 32 -22.21 -24.04 -5.94
CA SER A 32 -22.63 -25.11 -6.83
C SER A 32 -23.59 -24.60 -7.89
N SER A 33 -23.29 -24.91 -9.16
CA SER A 33 -24.19 -24.64 -10.27
C SER A 33 -25.19 -25.77 -10.42
N VAL A 34 -26.45 -25.41 -10.55
CA VAL A 34 -27.54 -26.34 -10.92
C VAL A 34 -27.49 -26.52 -12.44
N SER A 35 -26.43 -27.17 -12.95
CA SER A 35 -26.29 -27.46 -14.37
C SER A 35 -26.93 -28.81 -14.69
N GLY A 36 -28.06 -28.77 -15.36
CA GLY A 36 -28.79 -29.96 -15.80
C GLY A 36 -30.03 -30.27 -14.96
N ASN A 37 -30.96 -31.01 -15.51
CA ASN A 37 -32.32 -31.32 -15.04
C ASN A 37 -32.46 -31.96 -13.65
N VAL A 38 -31.48 -31.82 -12.77
CA VAL A 38 -31.56 -32.31 -11.39
C VAL A 38 -31.90 -31.13 -10.48
N ILE A 39 -33.10 -31.09 -10.01
CA ILE A 39 -33.53 -30.19 -8.95
C ILE A 39 -32.82 -30.65 -7.66
N THR A 40 -31.64 -30.11 -7.41
CA THR A 40 -30.98 -30.29 -6.13
C THR A 40 -31.61 -29.34 -5.12
N THR A 41 -32.17 -29.87 -4.04
CA THR A 41 -32.76 -29.09 -2.96
C THR A 41 -31.72 -28.44 -2.06
N SER A 42 -30.43 -28.64 -2.33
CA SER A 42 -29.31 -28.12 -1.52
C SER A 42 -28.34 -27.34 -2.38
N THR A 43 -27.97 -26.15 -1.92
CA THR A 43 -26.90 -25.34 -2.51
C THR A 43 -25.63 -25.53 -1.70
N ILE A 44 -24.55 -25.95 -2.39
CA ILE A 44 -23.22 -26.09 -1.78
C ILE A 44 -22.41 -24.85 -2.11
N PHE A 45 -21.79 -24.26 -1.10
CA PHE A 45 -20.85 -23.15 -1.26
C PHE A 45 -19.61 -23.42 -0.42
N GLU A 46 -18.48 -23.02 -0.95
CA GLU A 46 -17.20 -23.35 -0.35
C GLU A 46 -16.27 -22.13 -0.37
N ASN A 47 -15.42 -22.08 0.65
CA ASN A 47 -14.34 -21.11 0.73
C ASN A 47 -12.98 -21.83 0.87
N LEU A 48 -11.96 -21.09 1.28
CA LEU A 48 -10.62 -21.66 1.48
C LEU A 48 -10.54 -22.62 2.68
N TRP A 49 -11.47 -22.56 3.64
CA TRP A 49 -11.37 -23.24 4.94
C TRP A 49 -12.41 -24.34 5.13
N GLN A 50 -13.61 -24.12 4.62
CA GLN A 50 -14.76 -24.97 4.88
C GLN A 50 -15.66 -25.11 3.65
N SER A 51 -16.40 -26.23 3.62
CA SER A 51 -17.50 -26.48 2.70
C SER A 51 -18.80 -26.39 3.46
N CYS A 52 -19.76 -25.67 2.92
CA CYS A 52 -21.08 -25.49 3.52
C CYS A 52 -22.17 -25.94 2.57
N ALA A 53 -23.23 -26.57 3.09
CA ALA A 53 -24.43 -26.87 2.33
C ALA A 53 -25.65 -26.23 3.01
N THR A 54 -26.50 -25.61 2.19
CA THR A 54 -27.81 -25.10 2.63
C THR A 54 -28.88 -25.99 2.06
N ASP A 55 -29.76 -26.52 2.93
CA ASP A 55 -30.92 -27.29 2.53
C ASP A 55 -32.13 -26.38 2.25
N SER A 56 -33.16 -26.91 1.61
CA SER A 56 -34.45 -26.25 1.34
C SER A 56 -35.15 -25.68 2.59
N THR A 57 -34.77 -26.15 3.76
CA THR A 57 -35.23 -25.64 5.08
C THR A 57 -34.50 -24.42 5.57
N GLY A 58 -33.43 -23.97 4.85
CA GLY A 58 -32.60 -22.84 5.25
C GLY A 58 -31.57 -23.18 6.35
N VAL A 59 -31.39 -24.43 6.70
CA VAL A 59 -30.37 -24.86 7.66
C VAL A 59 -29.01 -24.89 7.00
N TYR A 60 -28.01 -24.24 7.64
CA TYR A 60 -26.63 -24.21 7.21
C TYR A 60 -25.85 -25.33 7.93
N ASN A 61 -25.28 -26.23 7.16
CA ASN A 61 -24.37 -27.26 7.66
C ASN A 61 -23.00 -26.98 7.05
N CYS A 62 -22.00 -26.61 7.89
CA CYS A 62 -20.63 -26.37 7.48
C CYS A 62 -19.69 -27.38 8.11
N TRP A 63 -18.73 -27.87 7.35
CA TRP A 63 -17.65 -28.73 7.83
C TRP A 63 -16.31 -28.25 7.32
N GLU A 64 -15.35 -28.30 8.21
CA GLU A 64 -13.96 -27.96 7.85
C GLU A 64 -13.30 -29.10 7.07
N PHE A 65 -12.34 -28.75 6.22
CA PHE A 65 -11.56 -29.76 5.52
C PHE A 65 -10.66 -30.52 6.50
N GLN A 66 -10.90 -31.82 6.64
CA GLN A 66 -10.27 -32.65 7.67
C GLN A 66 -8.78 -32.89 7.48
N SER A 67 -8.28 -32.84 6.25
CA SER A 67 -6.87 -33.07 5.95
C SER A 67 -6.28 -31.94 5.11
N LEU A 68 -5.18 -31.34 5.59
CA LEU A 68 -4.44 -30.33 4.85
C LEU A 68 -3.65 -30.93 3.68
N LEU A 69 -3.22 -32.20 3.81
CA LEU A 69 -2.39 -32.88 2.82
C LEU A 69 -3.19 -33.44 1.64
N GLU A 70 -4.47 -33.75 1.87
CA GLU A 70 -5.38 -34.27 0.84
C GLU A 70 -5.98 -33.16 -0.05
N LEU A 71 -5.83 -31.89 0.37
CA LEU A 71 -6.32 -30.76 -0.39
C LEU A 71 -5.52 -30.53 -1.69
N PRO A 72 -6.20 -30.16 -2.79
CA PRO A 72 -5.53 -29.78 -4.01
C PRO A 72 -4.51 -28.64 -3.77
N ALA A 73 -3.37 -28.72 -4.47
CA ALA A 73 -2.26 -27.79 -4.28
C ALA A 73 -2.67 -26.31 -4.48
N TYR A 74 -3.61 -26.03 -5.39
CA TYR A 74 -4.08 -24.65 -5.61
C TYR A 74 -4.75 -24.07 -4.36
N LEU A 75 -5.44 -24.87 -3.56
CA LEU A 75 -6.11 -24.41 -2.34
C LEU A 75 -5.10 -24.07 -1.25
N GLN A 76 -4.07 -24.90 -1.09
CA GLN A 76 -2.99 -24.67 -0.13
C GLN A 76 -2.19 -23.41 -0.45
N VAL A 77 -1.83 -23.22 -1.74
CA VAL A 77 -1.14 -22.02 -2.21
C VAL A 77 -2.02 -20.78 -2.03
N SER A 78 -3.30 -20.87 -2.35
CA SER A 78 -4.25 -19.77 -2.16
C SER A 78 -4.37 -19.35 -0.68
N ARG A 79 -4.39 -20.30 0.24
CA ARG A 79 -4.36 -20.04 1.69
C ARG A 79 -3.08 -19.28 2.09
N ALA A 80 -1.92 -19.80 1.67
CA ALA A 80 -0.62 -19.21 1.99
C ALA A 80 -0.49 -17.78 1.47
N LEU A 81 -0.87 -17.55 0.21
CA LEU A 81 -0.82 -16.23 -0.41
C LEU A 81 -1.79 -15.23 0.25
N MET A 82 -3.00 -15.68 0.61
CA MET A 82 -3.99 -14.81 1.25
C MET A 82 -3.57 -14.41 2.66
N ILE A 83 -3.02 -15.35 3.43
CA ILE A 83 -2.43 -15.05 4.75
C ILE A 83 -1.26 -14.09 4.60
N SER A 84 -0.37 -14.32 3.63
CA SER A 84 0.76 -13.42 3.35
C SER A 84 0.28 -12.02 2.99
N ALA A 85 -0.79 -11.89 2.19
CA ALA A 85 -1.39 -10.61 1.85
C ALA A 85 -1.89 -9.86 3.08
N LEU A 86 -2.54 -10.56 4.02
CA LEU A 86 -3.03 -9.94 5.25
C LEU A 86 -1.90 -9.51 6.17
N VAL A 87 -0.84 -10.31 6.31
CA VAL A 87 0.34 -9.96 7.13
C VAL A 87 1.07 -8.76 6.53
N LEU A 88 1.34 -8.79 5.22
CA LEU A 88 1.99 -7.67 4.52
C LEU A 88 1.17 -6.38 4.60
N GLY A 89 -0.15 -6.48 4.43
CA GLY A 89 -1.04 -5.34 4.56
C GLY A 89 -1.07 -4.77 5.97
N CYS A 90 -1.06 -5.62 7.01
CA CYS A 90 -0.95 -5.18 8.40
C CYS A 90 0.35 -4.39 8.64
N LEU A 91 1.49 -4.91 8.18
CA LEU A 91 2.77 -4.19 8.23
C LEU A 91 2.71 -2.88 7.43
N GLY A 92 2.04 -2.88 6.29
CA GLY A 92 1.78 -1.69 5.48
C GLY A 92 0.99 -0.62 6.23
N VAL A 93 -0.06 -1.01 6.97
CA VAL A 93 -0.84 -0.10 7.83
C VAL A 93 0.05 0.50 8.92
N LEU A 94 0.83 -0.32 9.62
CA LEU A 94 1.72 0.16 10.70
C LEU A 94 2.78 1.13 10.16
N CYS A 95 3.49 0.75 9.10
CA CYS A 95 4.50 1.62 8.47
C CYS A 95 3.87 2.89 7.88
N GLY A 96 2.70 2.77 7.27
CA GLY A 96 1.96 3.90 6.71
C GLY A 96 1.53 4.89 7.80
N MET A 97 0.97 4.42 8.90
CA MET A 97 0.61 5.29 10.04
C MET A 97 1.80 6.05 10.60
N LEU A 98 2.97 5.40 10.73
CA LEU A 98 4.19 6.04 11.21
C LEU A 98 4.78 7.00 10.18
N GLY A 99 4.59 6.73 8.90
CA GLY A 99 5.12 7.52 7.78
C GLY A 99 4.28 8.73 7.40
N LEU A 100 2.98 8.76 7.74
CA LEU A 100 2.07 9.87 7.42
C LEU A 100 2.55 11.19 8.01
N GLN A 101 2.54 12.24 7.21
CA GLN A 101 2.93 13.60 7.65
C GLN A 101 2.02 14.17 8.74
N CYS A 102 0.77 13.69 8.83
CA CYS A 102 -0.19 14.09 9.86
C CYS A 102 0.15 13.57 11.27
N THR A 103 1.03 12.57 11.41
CA THR A 103 1.39 12.01 12.71
C THR A 103 2.57 12.79 13.31
N LYS A 104 2.48 13.17 14.60
CA LYS A 104 3.56 13.85 15.34
C LYS A 104 4.71 12.91 15.72
N VAL A 105 4.62 11.64 15.38
CA VAL A 105 5.65 10.64 15.66
C VAL A 105 6.82 10.83 14.69
N ALA A 106 8.05 10.89 15.19
CA ALA A 106 9.30 11.11 14.43
C ALA A 106 9.39 12.49 13.72
N GLU A 107 8.98 13.57 14.39
CA GLU A 107 9.01 14.94 13.84
C GLU A 107 10.42 15.45 13.55
N GLU A 108 11.47 14.85 14.13
CA GLU A 108 12.86 15.33 13.99
C GLU A 108 13.48 15.11 12.62
N ASN A 109 13.00 14.14 11.81
CA ASN A 109 13.62 13.80 10.53
C ASN A 109 12.59 13.53 9.43
N PRO A 110 12.25 14.52 8.59
CA PRO A 110 11.27 14.35 7.49
C PRO A 110 11.67 13.28 6.47
N ASN A 111 12.97 13.04 6.28
CA ASN A 111 13.47 11.99 5.38
C ASN A 111 13.19 10.57 5.89
N VAL A 112 13.15 10.36 7.20
CA VAL A 112 12.81 9.06 7.79
C VAL A 112 11.32 8.78 7.60
N LYS A 113 10.47 9.75 7.81
CA LYS A 113 9.02 9.66 7.55
C LYS A 113 8.71 9.29 6.11
N ALA A 114 9.32 9.97 5.16
CA ALA A 114 9.16 9.68 3.73
C ALA A 114 9.58 8.23 3.39
N LYS A 115 10.68 7.75 3.97
CA LYS A 115 11.12 6.36 3.78
C LYS A 115 10.13 5.35 4.39
N MET A 116 9.61 5.62 5.58
CA MET A 116 8.62 4.74 6.24
C MET A 116 7.33 4.66 5.44
N ALA A 117 6.83 5.77 4.92
CA ALA A 117 5.65 5.80 4.07
C ALA A 117 5.90 5.06 2.73
N ALA A 118 7.11 5.17 2.14
CA ALA A 118 7.48 4.42 0.95
C ALA A 118 7.50 2.91 1.20
N VAL A 119 8.05 2.47 2.33
CA VAL A 119 8.05 1.06 2.74
C VAL A 119 6.62 0.56 2.94
N GLY A 120 5.76 1.34 3.62
CA GLY A 120 4.35 1.02 3.78
C GLY A 120 3.63 0.87 2.45
N GLY A 121 3.87 1.80 1.50
CA GLY A 121 3.33 1.72 0.14
C GLY A 121 3.77 0.46 -0.62
N CYS A 122 5.06 0.09 -0.52
CA CYS A 122 5.60 -1.15 -1.09
C CYS A 122 4.91 -2.39 -0.51
N MET A 123 4.75 -2.44 0.81
CA MET A 123 4.08 -3.56 1.50
C MET A 123 2.63 -3.71 1.05
N PHE A 124 1.90 -2.60 0.89
CA PHE A 124 0.54 -2.64 0.34
C PHE A 124 0.49 -3.14 -1.10
N ILE A 125 1.40 -2.70 -1.96
CA ILE A 125 1.46 -3.18 -3.35
C ILE A 125 1.69 -4.70 -3.38
N LEU A 126 2.64 -5.20 -2.60
CA LEU A 126 2.91 -6.64 -2.49
C LEU A 126 1.70 -7.40 -1.94
N ALA A 127 1.03 -6.88 -0.91
CA ALA A 127 -0.19 -7.47 -0.36
C ALA A 127 -1.30 -7.56 -1.42
N GLY A 128 -1.52 -6.48 -2.17
CA GLY A 128 -2.50 -6.45 -3.25
C GLY A 128 -2.19 -7.41 -4.39
N ILE A 129 -0.91 -7.56 -4.76
CA ILE A 129 -0.48 -8.54 -5.77
C ILE A 129 -0.74 -9.97 -5.27
N CYS A 130 -0.39 -10.30 -4.03
CA CYS A 130 -0.67 -11.61 -3.44
C CYS A 130 -2.18 -11.92 -3.44
N GLY A 131 -3.02 -10.95 -3.05
CA GLY A 131 -4.48 -11.08 -3.10
C GLY A 131 -5.00 -11.28 -4.51
N MET A 132 -4.54 -10.47 -5.48
CA MET A 132 -4.94 -10.58 -6.89
C MET A 132 -4.58 -11.95 -7.48
N VAL A 133 -3.36 -12.43 -7.24
CA VAL A 133 -2.91 -13.76 -7.70
C VAL A 133 -3.78 -14.85 -7.08
N THR A 134 -4.07 -14.76 -5.79
CA THR A 134 -4.91 -15.75 -5.09
C THR A 134 -6.29 -15.88 -5.72
N VAL A 135 -7.03 -14.77 -5.83
CA VAL A 135 -8.40 -14.81 -6.35
C VAL A 135 -8.45 -15.20 -7.83
N SER A 136 -7.45 -14.76 -8.62
CA SER A 136 -7.38 -15.09 -10.04
C SER A 136 -7.03 -16.56 -10.27
N TRP A 137 -6.11 -17.12 -9.49
CA TRP A 137 -5.76 -18.54 -9.58
C TRP A 137 -6.92 -19.43 -9.16
N TYR A 138 -7.58 -19.08 -8.06
CA TYR A 138 -8.75 -19.80 -7.60
C TYR A 138 -9.87 -19.77 -8.64
N ALA A 139 -10.18 -18.61 -9.21
CA ALA A 139 -11.17 -18.46 -10.28
C ALA A 139 -10.80 -19.26 -11.53
N SER A 140 -9.52 -19.27 -11.93
CA SER A 140 -9.03 -20.04 -13.08
C SER A 140 -9.27 -21.54 -12.91
N ASN A 141 -9.06 -22.08 -11.70
CA ASN A 141 -9.34 -23.49 -11.43
C ASN A 141 -10.84 -23.79 -11.51
N ILE A 142 -11.72 -22.94 -10.94
CA ILE A 142 -13.16 -23.11 -11.07
C ILE A 142 -13.58 -23.15 -12.53
N THR A 143 -13.14 -22.19 -13.31
CA THR A 143 -13.47 -22.07 -14.74
C THR A 143 -12.97 -23.28 -15.55
N ARG A 144 -11.77 -23.74 -15.25
CA ARG A 144 -11.18 -24.91 -15.89
C ARG A 144 -11.99 -26.19 -15.63
N ASP A 145 -12.41 -26.41 -14.37
CA ASP A 145 -13.22 -27.56 -13.98
C ASP A 145 -14.63 -27.49 -14.58
N PHE A 146 -15.21 -26.28 -14.64
CA PHE A 146 -16.54 -26.04 -15.21
C PHE A 146 -16.62 -26.41 -16.70
N PHE A 147 -15.60 -26.02 -17.50
CA PHE A 147 -15.56 -26.29 -18.94
C PHE A 147 -14.99 -27.66 -19.30
N ASN A 148 -14.48 -28.43 -18.35
CA ASN A 148 -13.96 -29.76 -18.61
C ASN A 148 -15.14 -30.77 -18.78
N PRO A 149 -15.36 -31.36 -19.98
CA PRO A 149 -16.44 -32.29 -20.18
C PRO A 149 -16.22 -33.65 -19.51
N LEU A 150 -14.96 -33.98 -19.17
CA LEU A 150 -14.59 -35.22 -18.48
C LEU A 150 -14.63 -35.10 -16.95
N PHE A 151 -14.96 -33.93 -16.43
CA PHE A 151 -15.03 -33.73 -15.00
C PHE A 151 -16.30 -34.41 -14.42
N VAL A 152 -16.07 -35.45 -13.63
CA VAL A 152 -17.13 -36.17 -12.93
C VAL A 152 -17.25 -35.60 -11.52
N GLY A 153 -18.13 -34.62 -11.34
CA GLY A 153 -18.34 -33.98 -10.04
C GLY A 153 -19.31 -32.80 -10.13
N THR A 154 -19.56 -32.18 -8.97
CA THR A 154 -20.38 -30.97 -8.90
C THR A 154 -19.67 -29.83 -9.58
N LYS A 155 -20.31 -29.19 -10.55
CA LYS A 155 -19.79 -27.99 -11.20
C LYS A 155 -20.05 -26.79 -10.33
N TYR A 156 -19.02 -25.94 -10.20
CA TYR A 156 -19.08 -24.73 -9.40
C TYR A 156 -18.98 -23.50 -10.28
N GLU A 157 -19.66 -22.44 -9.87
CA GLU A 157 -19.57 -21.09 -10.44
C GLU A 157 -18.78 -20.16 -9.53
N ILE A 158 -18.31 -19.06 -10.11
CA ILE A 158 -17.56 -18.03 -9.40
C ILE A 158 -18.48 -17.34 -8.38
N GLY A 159 -18.13 -17.41 -7.12
CA GLY A 159 -18.88 -16.77 -6.04
C GLY A 159 -18.59 -15.27 -5.91
N PRO A 160 -19.50 -14.51 -5.25
CA PRO A 160 -19.36 -13.06 -5.08
C PRO A 160 -18.13 -12.63 -4.31
N ALA A 161 -17.58 -13.49 -3.44
CA ALA A 161 -16.36 -13.21 -2.69
C ALA A 161 -15.14 -12.96 -3.61
N LEU A 162 -15.06 -13.62 -4.76
CA LEU A 162 -13.95 -13.40 -5.70
C LEU A 162 -14.01 -12.02 -6.36
N TYR A 163 -15.19 -11.52 -6.68
CA TYR A 163 -15.36 -10.16 -7.18
C TYR A 163 -14.97 -9.13 -6.14
N LEU A 164 -15.34 -9.37 -4.87
CA LEU A 164 -14.90 -8.54 -3.76
C LEU A 164 -13.37 -8.58 -3.62
N GLY A 165 -12.75 -9.75 -3.77
CA GLY A 165 -11.30 -9.92 -3.70
C GLY A 165 -10.54 -9.18 -4.81
N TRP A 166 -11.05 -9.19 -6.05
CA TRP A 166 -10.45 -8.41 -7.16
C TRP A 166 -10.52 -6.92 -6.90
N SER A 167 -11.71 -6.41 -6.52
CA SER A 167 -11.88 -4.98 -6.23
C SER A 167 -11.02 -4.54 -5.04
N ALA A 168 -10.95 -5.34 -3.98
CA ALA A 168 -10.12 -5.10 -2.81
C ALA A 168 -8.63 -5.04 -3.18
N SER A 169 -8.14 -6.01 -3.95
CA SER A 169 -6.74 -6.06 -4.39
C SER A 169 -6.35 -4.85 -5.24
N LEU A 170 -7.24 -4.41 -6.14
CA LEU A 170 -7.03 -3.19 -6.93
C LEU A 170 -6.93 -1.94 -6.05
N LEU A 171 -7.82 -1.80 -5.06
CA LEU A 171 -7.78 -0.67 -4.12
C LEU A 171 -6.48 -0.64 -3.33
N VAL A 172 -6.01 -1.81 -2.86
CA VAL A 172 -4.74 -1.92 -2.12
C VAL A 172 -3.56 -1.52 -3.01
N ILE A 173 -3.51 -1.98 -4.27
CA ILE A 173 -2.43 -1.65 -5.22
C ILE A 173 -2.44 -0.16 -5.55
N ILE A 174 -3.59 0.41 -5.87
CA ILE A 174 -3.73 1.83 -6.21
C ILE A 174 -3.35 2.70 -5.00
N GLY A 175 -3.91 2.40 -3.83
CA GLY A 175 -3.62 3.14 -2.61
C GLY A 175 -2.15 3.07 -2.20
N GLY A 176 -1.54 1.88 -2.28
CA GLY A 176 -0.11 1.68 -2.06
C GLY A 176 0.76 2.42 -3.07
N GLY A 177 0.35 2.46 -4.34
CA GLY A 177 1.00 3.22 -5.41
C GLY A 177 0.97 4.73 -5.16
N CYS A 178 -0.18 5.27 -4.76
CA CYS A 178 -0.32 6.68 -4.36
C CYS A 178 0.60 7.04 -3.19
N LEU A 179 0.66 6.17 -2.17
CA LEU A 179 1.52 6.35 -1.01
C LEU A 179 3.00 6.34 -1.43
N PHE A 180 3.40 5.40 -2.26
CA PHE A 180 4.78 5.26 -2.74
C PHE A 180 5.24 6.44 -3.62
N THR A 181 4.39 6.91 -4.54
CA THR A 181 4.71 8.03 -5.43
C THR A 181 4.77 9.37 -4.69
N SER A 182 3.93 9.56 -3.67
CA SER A 182 3.94 10.77 -2.83
C SER A 182 5.29 10.94 -2.12
N CYS A 183 5.88 9.85 -1.63
CA CYS A 183 7.17 9.87 -0.96
C CYS A 183 8.34 10.18 -1.89
N ARG A 184 8.31 9.72 -3.14
CA ARG A 184 9.34 10.05 -4.15
C ARG A 184 9.37 11.53 -4.49
N ALA A 185 8.21 12.17 -4.54
CA ALA A 185 8.13 13.61 -4.84
C ALA A 185 8.76 14.47 -3.74
N HIS A 186 8.80 13.99 -2.50
CA HIS A 186 9.42 14.71 -1.38
C HIS A 186 10.95 14.51 -1.30
N SER A 187 11.47 13.44 -1.88
CA SER A 187 12.91 13.12 -1.93
C SER A 187 13.65 13.78 -3.09
N SER A 188 12.98 14.51 -3.97
CA SER A 188 13.65 15.32 -4.98
C SER A 188 14.37 16.48 -4.27
N PRO A 189 15.71 16.59 -4.37
CA PRO A 189 16.39 17.74 -3.80
C PRO A 189 15.80 18.98 -4.49
N ASP A 190 15.26 19.90 -3.70
CA ASP A 190 14.94 21.24 -4.18
C ASP A 190 16.15 21.72 -4.98
N LYS A 191 15.96 21.87 -6.29
CA LYS A 191 16.86 22.68 -7.08
C LYS A 191 16.67 24.08 -6.53
N SER A 192 17.45 24.40 -5.49
CA SER A 192 17.65 25.76 -5.02
C SER A 192 18.08 26.56 -6.26
N TYR A 193 17.15 27.24 -6.89
CA TYR A 193 17.44 28.29 -7.83
C TYR A 193 18.08 29.41 -7.00
N SER A 194 19.38 29.27 -6.76
CA SER A 194 20.19 30.37 -6.33
C SER A 194 20.15 31.39 -7.49
N TYR A 195 19.26 32.36 -7.37
CA TYR A 195 19.33 33.53 -8.22
C TYR A 195 20.69 34.20 -7.93
N PRO A 196 21.60 34.28 -8.90
CA PRO A 196 22.80 35.07 -8.69
C PRO A 196 22.34 36.53 -8.52
N TYR A 197 22.40 37.02 -7.30
CA TYR A 197 22.19 38.44 -7.00
C TYR A 197 23.27 39.20 -7.75
N LYS A 198 22.90 39.75 -8.91
CA LYS A 198 23.75 40.63 -9.69
C LYS A 198 23.71 41.99 -8.99
N ALA A 199 24.68 42.24 -8.11
CA ALA A 199 24.83 43.51 -7.46
C ALA A 199 24.88 44.62 -8.56
N PRO A 200 24.12 45.70 -8.41
CA PRO A 200 24.21 46.81 -9.35
C PRO A 200 25.64 47.36 -9.31
N LYS A 201 26.30 47.43 -10.47
CA LYS A 201 27.56 48.14 -10.62
C LYS A 201 27.30 49.63 -10.34
N SER A 202 27.63 50.09 -9.14
CA SER A 202 27.70 51.50 -8.84
C SER A 202 28.76 52.07 -9.75
N ALA A 203 28.36 52.93 -10.70
CA ALA A 203 29.23 53.75 -11.46
C ALA A 203 29.86 54.77 -10.50
N MET A 204 31.10 54.51 -10.11
CA MET A 204 31.86 55.44 -9.31
C MET A 204 32.72 56.22 -10.27
N SER A 205 32.25 57.43 -10.57
CA SER A 205 33.03 58.50 -11.13
C SER A 205 34.18 58.84 -10.20
N ALA A 206 35.38 58.86 -10.75
CA ALA A 206 36.57 59.37 -10.07
C ALA A 206 36.49 60.88 -9.83
N PRO A 207 37.02 61.34 -8.73
CA PRO A 207 37.83 62.48 -8.76
C PRO A 207 39.21 62.27 -8.12
N THR A 208 40.21 62.77 -8.84
CA THR A 208 41.55 63.14 -8.41
C THR A 208 41.58 63.83 -7.07
N THR A 209 42.49 63.43 -6.16
CA THR A 209 43.49 64.31 -5.55
C THR A 209 44.25 63.62 -4.42
N ASN A 210 45.56 63.81 -4.46
CA ASN A 210 46.62 63.64 -3.49
C ASN A 210 46.25 63.54 -2.01
N ALA A 211 46.62 62.40 -1.37
CA ALA A 211 46.85 62.33 0.06
C ALA A 211 47.89 61.22 0.40
N PRO A 212 48.73 61.41 1.42
CA PRO A 212 49.94 60.63 1.67
C PRO A 212 49.70 59.27 2.25
N PRO A 213 50.70 58.35 2.24
CA PRO A 213 50.51 56.93 2.64
C PRO A 213 50.40 56.81 4.14
N ARG A 214 49.38 56.03 4.59
CA ARG A 214 49.28 55.59 5.96
C ARG A 214 50.00 54.24 6.15
N PRO A 215 50.58 54.02 7.32
CA PRO A 215 51.33 52.78 7.61
C PRO A 215 50.46 51.57 7.74
N ARG A 216 51.02 50.45 7.30
CA ARG A 216 50.49 49.10 7.42
C ARG A 216 50.49 48.68 8.89
N ILE A 217 49.36 48.31 9.41
CA ILE A 217 49.25 47.58 10.70
C ILE A 217 48.89 46.17 10.39
N ASP A 218 49.82 45.27 10.64
CA ASP A 218 49.57 43.82 10.70
C ASP A 218 48.74 43.52 11.96
N SER A 219 47.59 42.92 11.79
CA SER A 219 46.84 42.38 12.91
C SER A 219 46.42 40.94 12.63
N ASN A 220 47.35 40.04 12.98
CA ASN A 220 47.02 38.70 13.40
C ASN A 220 46.37 38.80 14.77
N ALA A 221 45.09 38.47 14.88
CA ALA A 221 44.44 38.08 16.14
C ALA A 221 43.15 37.33 15.87
N SER A 222 43.26 36.03 16.03
CA SER A 222 42.22 35.09 16.38
C SER A 222 41.39 35.62 17.59
N SER A 223 40.07 35.67 17.46
CA SER A 223 39.20 35.53 18.63
C SER A 223 37.78 35.20 18.19
N GLY A 224 37.32 34.04 18.61
CA GLY A 224 35.94 33.63 18.49
C GLY A 224 35.01 34.48 19.36
N GLY A 225 33.89 34.84 18.80
CA GLY A 225 32.79 35.49 19.51
C GLY A 225 31.48 34.88 19.08
N LYS A 226 30.95 34.01 19.92
CA LYS A 226 29.55 33.55 19.86
C LYS A 226 28.64 34.75 20.16
N TYR A 227 27.87 35.19 19.21
CA TYR A 227 26.75 36.08 19.50
C TYR A 227 25.45 35.32 19.55
N GLY A 228 24.86 35.28 20.73
CA GLY A 228 23.53 34.76 20.97
C GLY A 228 22.44 35.63 20.34
N LYS A 229 21.49 34.98 19.73
CA LYS A 229 20.24 35.58 19.31
C LYS A 229 19.33 35.67 20.52
N ASN A 230 19.03 36.86 20.97
CA ASN A 230 17.79 37.17 21.71
C ASN A 230 17.72 38.64 21.96
N ALA A 231 16.86 39.33 21.24
CA ALA A 231 16.11 40.51 21.69
C ALA A 231 15.18 41.00 20.58
N TYR A 232 13.90 40.68 20.73
CA TYR A 232 12.87 41.63 20.31
C TYR A 232 11.74 41.59 21.36
N VAL A 233 11.54 42.73 21.90
CA VAL A 233 10.37 43.22 22.59
C VAL A 233 9.11 43.05 21.76
#